data_b22122d44c9bfd002aad4a5402095d6a
#
_entry.id   b22122d44c9bfd002aad4a5402095d6a
#
_cell.length_a   1.000
_cell.length_b   1.000
_cell.length_c   1.000
_cell.angle_alpha   90.00
_cell.angle_beta   90.00
_cell.angle_gamma   90.00
#
_symmetry.space_group_name_H-M   'P 1'
#
loop_
_entity.id
_entity.type
_entity.pdbx_description
1 polymer ?
#
loop_
_entity_poly.entity_id
_entity_poly.type
_entity_poly.pdbx_seq_one_letter_code
_entity_poly.pdbx_strand_id
1 'polypeptide(L)'
;NTNKGSFFGLLFGILSAVGFSVFSVSLRWRPETPKFTTVAIAGLICAIVSVVILVETDSNLLSTSRNQGLFSVHGTLVCIGLILYSLGSKMIPAAELTLLSLTEVIGGIFWVWLPILGINEVPTNNTIIGGFLIFISIIYYSLIIKNNRRFIALN
;
A
#
# COMPACT_ATOMS: atom_id res chain seq x y z
N ASN A 1 16.67 -17.93 16.85
CA ASN A 1 16.34 -18.18 15.44
C ASN A 1 15.92 -16.85 14.84
N THR A 2 16.90 -16.13 14.27
CA THR A 2 16.64 -14.97 13.43
C THR A 2 15.91 -15.47 12.19
N ASN A 3 14.62 -15.15 12.06
CA ASN A 3 13.86 -15.38 10.85
C ASN A 3 14.57 -14.64 9.70
N LYS A 4 15.39 -15.36 8.96
CA LYS A 4 15.86 -14.90 7.64
C LYS A 4 14.62 -14.80 6.77
N GLY A 5 14.19 -13.60 6.45
CA GLY A 5 13.09 -13.39 5.52
C GLY A 5 13.33 -14.25 4.27
N SER A 6 12.30 -14.93 3.81
CA SER A 6 12.41 -15.78 2.62
C SER A 6 12.85 -14.91 1.44
N PHE A 7 13.85 -15.36 0.67
CA PHE A 7 14.27 -14.70 -0.57
C PHE A 7 13.08 -14.45 -1.50
N PHE A 8 12.16 -15.41 -1.60
CA PHE A 8 10.92 -15.25 -2.37
C PHE A 8 10.03 -14.14 -1.81
N GLY A 9 9.93 -13.99 -0.48
CA GLY A 9 9.18 -12.91 0.13
C GLY A 9 9.74 -11.54 -0.24
N LEU A 10 11.07 -11.40 -0.25
CA LEU A 10 11.74 -10.17 -0.68
C LEU A 10 11.48 -9.89 -2.17
N LEU A 11 11.59 -10.90 -3.03
CA LEU A 11 11.33 -10.78 -4.46
C LEU A 11 9.90 -10.33 -4.74
N PHE A 12 8.91 -10.97 -4.11
CA PHE A 12 7.50 -10.58 -4.24
C PHE A 12 7.24 -9.18 -3.69
N GLY A 13 7.90 -8.77 -2.62
CA GLY A 13 7.84 -7.41 -2.10
C GLY A 13 8.33 -6.37 -3.11
N ILE A 14 9.46 -6.63 -3.77
CA ILE A 14 10.00 -5.76 -4.82
C ILE A 14 9.04 -5.69 -6.01
N LEU A 15 8.53 -6.83 -6.48
CA LEU A 15 7.56 -6.88 -7.59
C LEU A 15 6.28 -6.11 -7.26
N SER A 16 5.78 -6.23 -6.03
CA SER A 16 4.63 -5.47 -5.55
C SER A 16 4.90 -3.96 -5.55
N ALA A 17 6.07 -3.54 -5.07
CA ALA A 17 6.46 -2.13 -5.06
C ALA A 17 6.58 -1.55 -6.49
N VAL A 18 7.16 -2.30 -7.42
CA VAL A 18 7.22 -1.92 -8.85
C VAL A 18 5.81 -1.82 -9.43
N GLY A 19 4.96 -2.81 -9.19
CA GLY A 19 3.57 -2.81 -9.65
C GLY A 19 2.78 -1.59 -9.13
N PHE A 20 2.91 -1.28 -7.85
CA PHE A 20 2.28 -0.11 -7.25
C PHE A 20 2.81 1.22 -7.82
N SER A 21 4.11 1.30 -8.09
CA SER A 21 4.72 2.47 -8.72
C SER A 21 4.19 2.68 -10.15
N VAL A 22 4.11 1.62 -10.95
CA VAL A 22 3.55 1.65 -12.30
C VAL A 22 2.08 2.07 -12.26
N PHE A 23 1.30 1.52 -11.35
CA PHE A 23 -0.09 1.91 -11.14
C PHE A 23 -0.22 3.40 -10.81
N SER A 24 0.56 3.92 -9.87
CA SER A 24 0.53 5.32 -9.44
C SER A 24 0.89 6.29 -10.57
N VAL A 25 1.94 5.98 -11.34
CA VAL A 25 2.36 6.77 -12.50
C VAL A 25 1.31 6.72 -13.60
N SER A 26 0.73 5.55 -13.89
CA SER A 26 -0.30 5.37 -14.90
C SER A 26 -1.56 6.17 -14.60
N LEU A 27 -1.98 6.20 -13.32
CA LEU A 27 -3.12 7.01 -12.88
C LEU A 27 -2.91 8.50 -13.12
N ARG A 28 -1.68 8.97 -13.04
CA ARG A 28 -1.34 10.38 -13.25
C ARG A 28 -1.12 10.70 -14.72
N TRP A 29 -0.52 9.79 -15.46
CA TRP A 29 -0.24 9.98 -16.89
C TRP A 29 -1.52 10.18 -17.71
N ARG A 30 -2.57 9.44 -17.35
CA ARG A 30 -3.89 9.57 -18.01
C ARG A 30 -4.97 9.98 -17.01
N PRO A 31 -5.08 11.28 -16.68
CA PRO A 31 -6.06 11.80 -15.73
C PRO A 31 -7.51 11.57 -16.19
N GLU A 32 -7.74 11.49 -17.50
CA GLU A 32 -9.05 11.23 -18.13
C GLU A 32 -9.58 9.82 -17.88
N THR A 33 -8.71 8.87 -17.49
CA THR A 33 -9.10 7.48 -17.28
C THR A 33 -10.13 7.37 -16.15
N PRO A 34 -11.25 6.64 -16.34
CA PRO A 34 -12.24 6.43 -15.30
C PRO A 34 -11.64 5.68 -14.12
N LYS A 35 -11.46 6.36 -12.98
CA LYS A 35 -10.74 5.82 -11.83
C LYS A 35 -11.42 4.60 -11.22
N PHE A 36 -12.75 4.62 -11.13
CA PHE A 36 -13.53 3.49 -10.62
C PHE A 36 -13.38 2.24 -11.49
N THR A 37 -13.45 2.40 -12.81
CA THR A 37 -13.29 1.29 -13.75
C THR A 37 -11.89 0.69 -13.67
N THR A 38 -10.85 1.52 -13.52
CA THR A 38 -9.47 1.06 -13.39
C THR A 38 -9.29 0.21 -12.12
N VAL A 39 -9.82 0.66 -10.99
CA VAL A 39 -9.77 -0.09 -9.72
C VAL A 39 -10.59 -1.37 -9.82
N ALA A 40 -11.79 -1.32 -10.44
CA ALA A 40 -12.64 -2.48 -10.61
C ALA A 40 -11.98 -3.57 -11.49
N ILE A 41 -11.35 -3.19 -12.60
CA ILE A 41 -10.62 -4.12 -13.48
C ILE A 41 -9.43 -4.72 -12.74
N ALA A 42 -8.66 -3.91 -12.00
CA ALA A 42 -7.55 -4.40 -11.20
C ALA A 42 -8.01 -5.41 -10.15
N GLY A 43 -9.11 -5.12 -9.44
CA GLY A 43 -9.73 -6.03 -8.48
C GLY A 43 -10.21 -7.34 -9.13
N LEU A 44 -10.80 -7.26 -10.33
CA LEU A 44 -11.25 -8.43 -11.07
C LEU A 44 -10.05 -9.33 -11.47
N ILE A 45 -8.97 -8.74 -11.97
CA ILE A 45 -7.75 -9.47 -12.32
C ILE A 45 -7.18 -10.17 -11.07
N CYS A 46 -7.07 -9.44 -9.94
CA CYS A 46 -6.63 -10.03 -8.67
C CYS A 46 -7.52 -11.20 -8.23
N ALA A 47 -8.83 -11.06 -8.37
CA ALA A 47 -9.78 -12.13 -8.01
C ALA A 47 -9.57 -13.38 -8.89
N ILE A 48 -9.44 -13.20 -10.21
CA ILE A 48 -9.19 -14.31 -11.14
C ILE A 48 -7.87 -15.01 -10.80
N VAL A 49 -6.78 -14.26 -10.61
CA VAL A 49 -5.47 -14.84 -10.26
C VAL A 49 -5.55 -15.58 -8.92
N SER A 50 -6.24 -15.03 -7.93
CA SER A 50 -6.42 -15.67 -6.62
C SER A 50 -7.19 -16.98 -6.73
N VAL A 51 -8.23 -17.04 -7.56
CA VAL A 51 -9.00 -18.26 -7.81
C VAL A 51 -8.14 -19.33 -8.50
N VAL A 52 -7.34 -18.94 -9.50
CA VAL A 52 -6.43 -19.87 -10.17
C VAL A 52 -5.44 -20.47 -9.18
N ILE A 53 -4.78 -19.65 -8.37
CA ILE A 53 -3.82 -20.10 -7.35
C ILE A 53 -4.51 -21.05 -6.36
N LEU A 54 -5.72 -20.74 -5.96
CA LEU A 54 -6.48 -21.51 -5.00
C LEU A 54 -6.81 -22.91 -5.54
N VAL A 55 -7.20 -23.00 -6.81
CA VAL A 55 -7.47 -24.30 -7.49
C VAL A 55 -6.20 -25.13 -7.60
N GLU A 56 -5.07 -24.50 -7.98
CA GLU A 56 -3.77 -25.18 -8.11
C GLU A 56 -3.22 -25.68 -6.76
N THR A 57 -3.55 -24.99 -5.67
CA THR A 57 -3.05 -25.35 -4.33
C THR A 57 -3.98 -26.28 -3.55
N ASP A 58 -5.08 -26.73 -4.16
CA ASP A 58 -6.11 -27.59 -3.53
C ASP A 58 -6.61 -27.01 -2.18
N SER A 59 -6.62 -25.69 -2.05
CA SER A 59 -6.95 -24.99 -0.84
C SER A 59 -8.47 -24.72 -0.76
N ASN A 60 -9.05 -24.88 0.44
CA ASN A 60 -10.47 -24.64 0.63
C ASN A 60 -10.82 -23.15 0.57
N LEU A 61 -11.66 -22.77 -0.39
CA LEU A 61 -12.29 -21.42 -0.48
C LEU A 61 -13.12 -21.07 0.75
N LEU A 62 -13.75 -22.07 1.35
CA LEU A 62 -14.67 -21.89 2.46
C LEU A 62 -13.92 -22.05 3.79
N SER A 63 -13.31 -20.96 4.22
CA SER A 63 -12.83 -20.81 5.58
C SER A 63 -14.01 -20.63 6.56
N THR A 64 -13.73 -20.65 7.86
CA THR A 64 -14.73 -20.39 8.91
C THR A 64 -15.48 -19.07 8.64
N SER A 65 -16.78 -19.02 8.98
CA SER A 65 -17.63 -17.82 8.77
C SER A 65 -17.02 -16.54 9.32
N ARG A 66 -16.30 -16.62 10.45
CA ARG A 66 -15.55 -15.50 11.03
C ARG A 66 -14.46 -14.98 10.07
N ASN A 67 -13.72 -15.88 9.46
CA ASN A 67 -12.64 -15.50 8.53
C ASN A 67 -13.22 -14.90 7.24
N GLN A 68 -14.34 -15.42 6.75
CA GLN A 68 -15.04 -14.84 5.60
C GLN A 68 -15.49 -13.41 5.86
N GLY A 69 -16.02 -13.16 7.06
CA GLY A 69 -16.38 -11.81 7.49
C GLY A 69 -15.18 -10.87 7.52
N LEU A 70 -14.07 -11.31 8.10
CA LEU A 70 -12.83 -10.51 8.15
C LEU A 70 -12.26 -10.23 6.75
N PHE A 71 -12.26 -11.21 5.85
CA PHE A 71 -11.81 -11.00 4.47
C PHE A 71 -12.70 -10.01 3.71
N SER A 72 -14.01 -10.08 3.92
CA SER A 72 -14.97 -9.14 3.31
C SER A 72 -14.75 -7.72 3.80
N VAL A 73 -14.57 -7.53 5.10
CA VAL A 73 -14.26 -6.21 5.69
C VAL A 73 -12.92 -5.68 5.15
N HIS A 74 -11.88 -6.52 5.17
CA HIS A 74 -10.56 -6.14 4.66
C HIS A 74 -10.62 -5.74 3.18
N GLY A 75 -11.22 -6.58 2.33
CA GLY A 75 -11.37 -6.29 0.91
C GLY A 75 -12.14 -5.00 0.62
N THR A 76 -13.19 -4.74 1.40
CA THR A 76 -13.97 -3.49 1.29
C THR A 76 -13.12 -2.27 1.67
N LEU A 77 -12.38 -2.34 2.76
CA LEU A 77 -11.49 -1.24 3.18
C LEU A 77 -10.38 -0.96 2.16
N VAL A 78 -9.76 -2.01 1.62
CA VAL A 78 -8.75 -1.89 0.56
C VAL A 78 -9.36 -1.27 -0.70
N CYS A 79 -10.55 -1.69 -1.10
CA CYS A 79 -11.26 -1.14 -2.26
C CYS A 79 -11.53 0.37 -2.08
N ILE A 80 -12.05 0.77 -0.93
CA ILE A 80 -12.28 2.19 -0.60
C ILE A 80 -10.96 2.96 -0.63
N GLY A 81 -9.89 2.42 -0.02
CA GLY A 81 -8.57 3.03 -0.01
C GLY A 81 -8.02 3.26 -1.42
N LEU A 82 -8.10 2.25 -2.30
CA LEU A 82 -7.65 2.37 -3.69
C LEU A 82 -8.47 3.37 -4.50
N ILE A 83 -9.78 3.46 -4.27
CA ILE A 83 -10.64 4.47 -4.89
C ILE A 83 -10.22 5.87 -4.44
N LEU A 84 -10.06 6.10 -3.14
CA LEU A 84 -9.62 7.38 -2.60
C LEU A 84 -8.22 7.76 -3.10
N TYR A 85 -7.29 6.80 -3.14
CA TYR A 85 -5.97 6.98 -3.73
C TYR A 85 -6.04 7.40 -5.21
N SER A 86 -6.88 6.72 -5.98
CA SER A 86 -7.09 7.01 -7.40
C SER A 86 -7.71 8.39 -7.63
N LEU A 87 -8.62 8.83 -6.76
CA LEU A 87 -9.17 10.19 -6.79
C LEU A 87 -8.11 11.22 -6.39
N GLY A 88 -7.32 10.96 -5.35
CA GLY A 88 -6.22 11.81 -4.91
C GLY A 88 -5.16 12.02 -5.99
N SER A 89 -4.95 11.03 -6.86
CA SER A 89 -4.00 11.13 -7.98
C SER A 89 -4.31 12.25 -8.99
N LYS A 90 -5.54 12.77 -9.01
CA LYS A 90 -5.91 13.93 -9.82
C LYS A 90 -5.42 15.25 -9.24
N MET A 91 -5.25 15.31 -7.93
CA MET A 91 -5.00 16.55 -7.19
C MET A 91 -3.53 16.78 -6.87
N ILE A 92 -2.78 15.69 -6.65
CA ILE A 92 -1.38 15.75 -6.24
C ILE A 92 -0.47 14.94 -7.17
N PRO A 93 0.81 15.33 -7.33
CA PRO A 93 1.79 14.59 -8.13
C PRO A 93 1.95 13.13 -7.66
N ALA A 94 2.29 12.22 -8.57
CA ALA A 94 2.44 10.80 -8.25
C ALA A 94 3.48 10.56 -7.15
N ALA A 95 4.60 11.30 -7.14
CA ALA A 95 5.62 11.18 -6.13
C ALA A 95 5.13 11.58 -4.73
N GLU A 96 4.36 12.67 -4.62
CA GLU A 96 3.76 13.11 -3.35
C GLU A 96 2.72 12.09 -2.86
N LEU A 97 1.89 11.57 -3.78
CA LEU A 97 0.87 10.58 -3.46
C LEU A 97 1.50 9.26 -2.96
N THR A 98 2.59 8.83 -3.61
CA THR A 98 3.33 7.62 -3.22
C THR A 98 4.02 7.80 -1.86
N LEU A 99 4.61 8.97 -1.61
CA LEU A 99 5.18 9.27 -0.28
C LEU A 99 4.12 9.29 0.81
N LEU A 100 2.94 9.84 0.51
CA LEU A 100 1.82 9.82 1.46
C LEU A 100 1.38 8.40 1.79
N SER A 101 1.39 7.48 0.81
CA SER A 101 1.05 6.08 1.05
C SER A 101 2.08 5.36 1.95
N LEU A 102 3.34 5.82 2.03
CA LEU A 102 4.32 5.27 2.96
C LEU A 102 3.95 5.52 4.44
N THR A 103 3.09 6.50 4.73
CA THR A 103 2.57 6.69 6.09
C THR A 103 1.72 5.50 6.55
N GLU A 104 1.13 4.75 5.61
CA GLU A 104 0.42 3.51 5.87
C GLU A 104 1.33 2.46 6.53
N VAL A 105 2.58 2.36 6.08
CA VAL A 105 3.57 1.44 6.65
C VAL A 105 3.84 1.78 8.11
N ILE A 106 4.03 3.07 8.41
CA ILE A 106 4.26 3.54 9.79
C ILE A 106 3.01 3.28 10.64
N GLY A 107 1.83 3.60 10.11
CA GLY A 107 0.55 3.34 10.76
C GLY A 107 0.33 1.85 11.02
N GLY A 108 0.66 0.97 10.06
CA GLY A 108 0.57 -0.48 10.19
C GLY A 108 1.43 -1.01 11.34
N ILE A 109 2.69 -0.58 11.41
CA ILE A 109 3.61 -0.95 12.51
C ILE A 109 3.05 -0.49 13.86
N PHE A 110 2.54 0.75 13.93
CA PHE A 110 1.96 1.30 15.13
C PHE A 110 0.73 0.51 15.60
N TRP A 111 -0.18 0.14 14.68
CA TRP A 111 -1.38 -0.62 15.00
C TRP A 111 -1.07 -2.03 15.54
N VAL A 112 -0.09 -2.72 14.94
CA VAL A 112 0.32 -4.07 15.38
C VAL A 112 1.02 -4.03 16.73
N TRP A 113 1.73 -2.95 17.04
CA TRP A 113 2.39 -2.75 18.31
C TRP A 113 1.41 -2.41 19.46
N LEU A 114 0.27 -1.76 19.13
CA LEU A 114 -0.72 -1.43 20.16
C LEU A 114 -1.42 -2.69 20.69
N PRO A 115 -1.48 -2.88 22.03
CA PRO A 115 -2.10 -4.06 22.63
C PRO A 115 -3.63 -4.14 22.44
N ILE A 116 -4.24 -3.12 21.83
CA ILE A 116 -5.67 -3.01 21.61
C ILE A 116 -6.20 -4.14 20.71
N LEU A 117 -5.40 -4.58 19.73
CA LEU A 117 -5.77 -5.64 18.79
C LEU A 117 -5.41 -7.05 19.28
N GLY A 118 -4.79 -7.19 20.46
CA GLY A 118 -4.39 -8.47 21.03
C GLY A 118 -3.24 -9.19 20.29
N ILE A 119 -2.61 -8.53 19.30
CA ILE A 119 -1.50 -9.08 18.51
C ILE A 119 -0.18 -8.84 19.26
N ASN A 120 0.03 -7.64 19.78
CA ASN A 120 1.14 -7.22 20.64
C ASN A 120 2.53 -7.70 20.14
N GLU A 121 2.79 -7.55 18.84
CA GLU A 121 4.08 -7.84 18.24
C GLU A 121 5.04 -6.66 18.43
N VAL A 122 6.15 -6.90 19.11
CA VAL A 122 7.19 -5.89 19.29
C VAL A 122 7.98 -5.77 17.97
N PRO A 123 8.01 -4.58 17.34
CA PRO A 123 8.76 -4.40 16.10
C PRO A 123 10.25 -4.66 16.33
N THR A 124 10.90 -5.29 15.36
CA THR A 124 12.35 -5.52 15.41
C THR A 124 13.12 -4.19 15.27
N ASN A 125 14.36 -4.14 15.77
CA ASN A 125 15.21 -2.96 15.60
C ASN A 125 15.34 -2.52 14.13
N ASN A 126 15.43 -3.47 13.22
CA ASN A 126 15.50 -3.18 11.77
C ASN A 126 14.20 -2.55 11.26
N THR A 127 13.05 -2.98 11.77
CA THR A 127 11.73 -2.41 11.42
C THR A 127 11.64 -0.96 11.92
N ILE A 128 12.09 -0.69 13.13
CA ILE A 128 12.11 0.66 13.71
C ILE A 128 13.03 1.58 12.92
N ILE A 129 14.24 1.13 12.58
CA ILE A 129 15.21 1.90 11.80
C ILE A 129 14.63 2.18 10.40
N GLY A 130 14.06 1.19 9.73
CA GLY A 130 13.42 1.34 8.42
C GLY A 130 12.27 2.33 8.45
N GLY A 131 11.37 2.24 9.43
CA GLY A 131 10.26 3.18 9.63
C GLY A 131 10.74 4.61 9.87
N PHE A 132 11.82 4.79 10.65
CA PHE A 132 12.40 6.10 10.91
C PHE A 132 13.04 6.72 9.66
N LEU A 133 13.73 5.92 8.83
CA LEU A 133 14.28 6.38 7.55
C LEU A 133 13.17 6.82 6.59
N ILE A 134 12.07 6.07 6.52
CA ILE A 134 10.89 6.46 5.72
C ILE A 134 10.34 7.80 6.22
N PHE A 135 10.17 7.96 7.52
CA PHE A 135 9.65 9.18 8.13
C PHE A 135 10.52 10.41 7.82
N ILE A 136 11.84 10.29 7.97
CA ILE A 136 12.79 11.34 7.61
C ILE A 136 12.69 11.68 6.12
N SER A 137 12.59 10.67 5.25
CA SER A 137 12.47 10.87 3.80
C SER A 137 11.22 11.66 3.43
N ILE A 138 10.08 11.38 4.07
CA ILE A 138 8.82 12.11 3.86
C ILE A 138 8.96 13.58 4.29
N ILE A 139 9.54 13.83 5.47
CA ILE A 139 9.75 15.19 5.97
C ILE A 139 10.70 15.97 5.06
N TYR A 140 11.83 15.37 4.70
CA TYR A 140 12.83 15.99 3.83
C TYR A 140 12.24 16.39 2.48
N TYR A 141 11.50 15.48 1.85
CA TYR A 141 10.82 15.73 0.58
C TYR A 141 9.78 16.85 0.70
N SER A 142 8.96 16.83 1.76
CA SER A 142 7.95 17.85 2.03
C SER A 142 8.56 19.25 2.19
N LEU A 143 9.71 19.35 2.88
CA LEU A 143 10.41 20.62 3.07
C LEU A 143 10.99 21.16 1.76
N ILE A 144 11.56 20.31 0.91
CA ILE A 144 12.11 20.71 -0.39
C ILE A 144 11.00 21.26 -1.29
N ILE A 145 9.88 20.57 -1.40
CA ILE A 145 8.75 21.02 -2.25
C ILE A 145 8.20 22.36 -1.75
N LYS A 146 8.04 22.51 -0.45
CA LYS A 146 7.57 23.76 0.14
C LYS A 146 8.51 24.92 -0.21
N ASN A 147 9.80 24.68 -0.20
CA ASN A 147 10.82 25.70 -0.53
C ASN A 147 10.78 26.07 -2.02
N ASN A 148 10.69 25.07 -2.90
CA ASN A 148 10.62 25.30 -4.35
C ASN A 148 9.32 26.02 -4.76
N ARG A 149 8.17 25.70 -4.16
CA ARG A 149 6.91 26.39 -4.43
C ARG A 149 6.96 27.87 -4.00
N ARG A 150 7.67 28.20 -2.92
CA ARG A 150 7.87 29.59 -2.50
C ARG A 150 8.76 30.35 -3.50
N PHE A 151 9.77 29.72 -4.06
CA PHE A 151 10.67 30.32 -5.05
C PHE A 151 9.93 30.66 -6.36
N ILE A 152 9.02 29.80 -6.81
CA ILE A 152 8.22 30.02 -8.03
C ILE A 152 7.12 31.07 -7.81
N ALA A 153 6.62 31.22 -6.61
CA ALA A 153 5.58 32.23 -6.28
C ALA A 153 6.16 33.65 -6.08
N LEU A 154 7.48 33.80 -5.98
CA LEU A 154 8.18 35.08 -5.76
C LEU A 154 8.81 35.65 -7.03
N ASN A 155 8.82 34.90 -8.14
CA ASN A 155 9.25 35.29 -9.48
C ASN A 155 8.06 35.31 -10.46
#